data_d6d9dcd2f48d14f324881000491f9745
#
_entry.id   d6d9dcd2f48d14f324881000491f9745
#
_cell.length_a   1.000
_cell.length_b   1.000
_cell.length_c   1.000
_cell.angle_alpha   90.00
_cell.angle_beta   90.00
_cell.angle_gamma   90.00
#
_symmetry.space_group_name_H-M   'P 1'
#
loop_
_entity.id
_entity.type
_entity.pdbx_description
1 polymer ?
#
loop_
_entity_poly.entity_id
_entity_poly.type
_entity_poly.pdbx_seq_one_letter_code
_entity_poly.pdbx_strand_id
1 'polypeptide(L)'
;MSATKPIISSAFHYATETEMLEIKQKSAKLAIGIPKETAYQENRIALIPEAVSVLVNNGHQVTIESKAGENSKYSDRDYSEAGAVITCDEEEVFKQPVIIKSASIHTADLPKLKHNQTVISPINFSLLKKEILEALAAKKITALGFELLRDDSGTFPIVRSMSEIAGSAAMLLAGQFLACSDVGKGVLLGGISGVPPTKVIIIGAGIVGESATRAALAMGASVKVFDNNVYRLKRLQNNLGYPVWTSVIEPNILAKQLKTCEAAVGALNSEKGRVPVVVTEAMVERMRPGSVIIDVCIDRGGCFETSEITSHEHPTFLKHDVIHYCVPNIASGFARTASHAISNVLMPMLLKVADNGGLDAMLWYDFNLRNGIYMYKGHLTNIYLSENFDMKYTDLNLLLATSSR
;
A
#
# COMPACT_ATOMS: atom_id res chain seq x y z
N MET A 1 -64.03 -39.26 -12.20
CA MET A 1 -63.52 -38.00 -12.84
C MET A 1 -62.00 -38.00 -12.69
N SER A 2 -61.34 -38.31 -13.80
CA SER A 2 -59.87 -38.47 -13.91
C SER A 2 -59.20 -37.13 -14.09
N ALA A 3 -58.24 -36.77 -13.22
CA ALA A 3 -57.43 -35.60 -13.38
C ALA A 3 -56.12 -35.98 -14.09
N THR A 4 -56.01 -35.55 -15.34
CA THR A 4 -54.82 -35.67 -16.17
C THR A 4 -53.69 -34.77 -15.65
N LYS A 5 -52.55 -35.34 -15.29
CA LYS A 5 -51.30 -34.60 -15.06
C LYS A 5 -50.67 -34.13 -16.38
N PRO A 6 -50.15 -32.92 -16.46
CA PRO A 6 -49.39 -32.50 -17.66
C PRO A 6 -48.02 -33.16 -17.70
N ILE A 7 -47.67 -33.73 -18.82
CA ILE A 7 -46.35 -34.27 -19.13
C ILE A 7 -45.44 -33.08 -19.43
N ILE A 8 -44.47 -32.81 -18.54
CA ILE A 8 -43.40 -31.86 -18.77
C ILE A 8 -42.35 -32.59 -19.62
N SER A 9 -42.25 -32.23 -20.89
CA SER A 9 -41.19 -32.67 -21.80
C SER A 9 -39.87 -32.02 -21.35
N SER A 10 -38.97 -32.81 -20.76
CA SER A 10 -37.60 -32.43 -20.53
C SER A 10 -36.82 -32.42 -21.85
N ALA A 11 -36.74 -31.27 -22.50
CA ALA A 11 -35.77 -31.07 -23.58
C ALA A 11 -34.38 -31.00 -22.90
N PHE A 12 -33.67 -32.12 -22.91
CA PHE A 12 -32.23 -32.13 -22.61
C PHE A 12 -31.53 -31.36 -23.74
N HIS A 13 -31.16 -30.10 -23.47
CA HIS A 13 -30.14 -29.44 -24.25
C HIS A 13 -28.79 -30.13 -23.95
N TYR A 14 -28.33 -30.97 -24.82
CA TYR A 14 -26.95 -31.35 -24.90
C TYR A 14 -26.18 -30.08 -25.36
N ALA A 15 -25.75 -29.26 -24.40
CA ALA A 15 -24.66 -28.35 -24.66
C ALA A 15 -23.42 -29.24 -24.84
N THR A 16 -22.87 -29.26 -26.02
CA THR A 16 -21.53 -29.78 -26.25
C THR A 16 -20.60 -28.94 -25.41
N GLU A 17 -20.15 -29.51 -24.29
CA GLU A 17 -18.98 -28.98 -23.59
C GLU A 17 -17.84 -29.08 -24.58
N THR A 18 -17.43 -27.93 -25.11
CA THR A 18 -16.13 -27.81 -25.78
C THR A 18 -15.12 -28.09 -24.66
N GLU A 19 -14.56 -29.31 -24.64
CA GLU A 19 -13.31 -29.56 -23.95
C GLU A 19 -12.31 -28.57 -24.53
N MET A 20 -12.10 -27.47 -23.83
CA MET A 20 -10.91 -26.67 -24.03
C MET A 20 -9.77 -27.60 -23.67
N LEU A 21 -9.05 -28.08 -24.68
CA LEU A 21 -7.74 -28.70 -24.48
C LEU A 21 -6.94 -27.68 -23.66
N GLU A 22 -6.79 -27.95 -22.37
CA GLU A 22 -5.78 -27.27 -21.56
C GLU A 22 -4.43 -27.65 -22.19
N ILE A 23 -3.95 -26.78 -23.08
CA ILE A 23 -2.55 -26.80 -23.45
C ILE A 23 -1.84 -26.46 -22.15
N LYS A 24 -1.28 -27.46 -21.46
CA LYS A 24 -0.42 -27.27 -20.31
C LYS A 24 0.69 -26.31 -20.74
N GLN A 25 0.50 -25.03 -20.43
CA GLN A 25 1.55 -24.06 -20.64
C GLN A 25 2.73 -24.52 -19.79
N LYS A 26 3.90 -24.57 -20.40
CA LYS A 26 5.12 -25.02 -19.75
C LYS A 26 5.38 -24.06 -18.57
N SER A 27 5.23 -24.52 -17.33
CA SER A 27 5.46 -23.69 -16.17
C SER A 27 6.88 -23.12 -16.20
N ALA A 28 7.02 -21.82 -15.97
CA ALA A 28 8.31 -21.17 -15.92
C ALA A 28 8.89 -21.25 -14.51
N LYS A 29 10.19 -21.54 -14.41
CA LYS A 29 10.89 -21.40 -13.13
C LYS A 29 11.30 -19.95 -12.93
N LEU A 30 10.91 -19.37 -11.81
CA LEU A 30 11.33 -18.03 -11.43
C LEU A 30 12.63 -18.11 -10.61
N ALA A 31 13.56 -17.20 -10.90
CA ALA A 31 14.71 -16.92 -10.06
C ALA A 31 14.61 -15.46 -9.59
N ILE A 32 14.44 -15.29 -8.29
CA ILE A 32 14.05 -14.04 -7.65
C ILE A 32 15.17 -13.55 -6.76
N GLY A 33 15.57 -12.30 -6.89
CA GLY A 33 16.50 -11.60 -6.02
C GLY A 33 15.78 -10.60 -5.13
N ILE A 34 16.05 -10.64 -3.83
CA ILE A 34 15.52 -9.67 -2.86
C ILE A 34 16.70 -8.99 -2.19
N PRO A 35 17.06 -7.77 -2.60
CA PRO A 35 18.12 -7.00 -1.96
C PRO A 35 17.67 -6.47 -0.62
N LYS A 36 18.64 -6.14 0.24
CA LYS A 36 18.40 -5.39 1.46
C LYS A 36 17.98 -3.96 1.11
N GLU A 37 16.92 -3.47 1.74
CA GLU A 37 16.49 -2.09 1.53
C GLU A 37 17.44 -1.12 2.22
N THR A 38 17.91 -0.15 1.45
CA THR A 38 18.78 0.94 1.92
C THR A 38 18.05 2.29 1.91
N ALA A 39 16.82 2.31 1.41
CA ALA A 39 15.99 3.51 1.37
C ALA A 39 15.68 3.99 2.80
N TYR A 40 15.80 5.29 3.01
CA TYR A 40 15.51 5.91 4.30
C TYR A 40 14.09 5.58 4.77
N GLN A 41 13.97 5.11 6.00
CA GLN A 41 12.72 4.73 6.66
C GLN A 41 11.97 3.55 6.01
N GLU A 42 12.59 2.73 5.16
CA GLU A 42 11.99 1.52 4.65
C GLU A 42 12.43 0.31 5.48
N ASN A 43 11.51 -0.24 6.25
CA ASN A 43 11.75 -1.38 7.13
C ASN A 43 11.04 -2.66 6.64
N ARG A 44 10.23 -2.57 5.58
CA ARG A 44 9.45 -3.70 5.05
C ARG A 44 10.32 -4.56 4.14
N ILE A 45 9.91 -5.82 3.99
CA ILE A 45 10.43 -6.74 2.98
C ILE A 45 9.26 -7.26 2.14
N ALA A 46 9.49 -7.46 0.85
CA ALA A 46 8.42 -7.78 -0.09
C ALA A 46 7.87 -9.22 0.05
N LEU A 47 8.73 -10.17 0.42
CA LEU A 47 8.34 -11.56 0.65
C LEU A 47 8.81 -12.01 2.04
N ILE A 48 7.87 -12.53 2.83
CA ILE A 48 8.14 -13.12 4.14
C ILE A 48 8.61 -14.58 4.00
N PRO A 49 9.25 -15.19 5.01
CA PRO A 49 9.75 -16.55 4.93
C PRO A 49 8.71 -17.59 4.51
N GLU A 50 7.47 -17.47 4.99
CA GLU A 50 6.36 -18.38 4.65
C GLU A 50 6.04 -18.32 3.15
N ALA A 51 6.03 -17.13 2.55
CA ALA A 51 5.82 -16.99 1.11
C ALA A 51 6.99 -17.50 0.29
N VAL A 52 8.21 -17.30 0.78
CA VAL A 52 9.42 -17.86 0.17
C VAL A 52 9.37 -19.38 0.18
N SER A 53 8.98 -19.99 1.30
CA SER A 53 8.83 -21.45 1.40
C SER A 53 7.84 -21.99 0.37
N VAL A 54 6.70 -21.31 0.16
CA VAL A 54 5.73 -21.70 -0.87
C VAL A 54 6.35 -21.63 -2.26
N LEU A 55 7.07 -20.55 -2.60
CA LEU A 55 7.73 -20.40 -3.89
C LEU A 55 8.80 -21.47 -4.13
N VAL A 56 9.65 -21.74 -3.14
CA VAL A 56 10.72 -22.76 -3.22
C VAL A 56 10.13 -24.15 -3.38
N ASN A 57 9.09 -24.49 -2.63
CA ASN A 57 8.40 -25.78 -2.73
C ASN A 57 7.73 -25.99 -4.10
N ASN A 58 7.41 -24.90 -4.82
CA ASN A 58 6.94 -24.94 -6.21
C ASN A 58 8.09 -24.91 -7.24
N GLY A 59 9.34 -25.08 -6.79
CA GLY A 59 10.53 -25.22 -7.65
C GLY A 59 11.14 -23.91 -8.13
N HIS A 60 10.77 -22.78 -7.52
CA HIS A 60 11.36 -21.47 -7.78
C HIS A 60 12.61 -21.26 -6.92
N GLN A 61 13.49 -20.38 -7.36
CA GLN A 61 14.69 -20.02 -6.60
C GLN A 61 14.52 -18.60 -6.04
N VAL A 62 14.82 -18.43 -4.75
CA VAL A 62 14.82 -17.12 -4.09
C VAL A 62 16.19 -16.89 -3.47
N THR A 63 16.85 -15.81 -3.89
CA THR A 63 18.15 -15.37 -3.35
C THR A 63 17.91 -14.06 -2.60
N ILE A 64 18.29 -14.04 -1.33
CA ILE A 64 18.05 -12.91 -0.42
C ILE A 64 19.39 -12.39 0.08
N GLU A 65 19.55 -11.07 0.08
CA GLU A 65 20.68 -10.43 0.72
C GLU A 65 20.62 -10.64 2.24
N SER A 66 21.76 -10.97 2.85
CA SER A 66 21.87 -11.13 4.29
C SER A 66 21.32 -9.89 5.03
N LYS A 67 20.55 -10.13 6.08
CA LYS A 67 19.87 -9.12 6.89
C LYS A 67 18.79 -8.30 6.18
N ALA A 68 18.33 -8.70 4.99
CA ALA A 68 17.26 -7.99 4.30
C ALA A 68 15.93 -7.99 5.08
N GLY A 69 15.64 -9.06 5.84
CA GLY A 69 14.43 -9.18 6.66
C GLY A 69 14.53 -8.62 8.08
N GLU A 70 15.71 -8.18 8.53
CA GLU A 70 16.00 -7.86 9.93
C GLU A 70 15.09 -6.74 10.49
N ASN A 71 14.85 -5.69 9.71
CA ASN A 71 13.97 -4.58 10.11
C ASN A 71 12.50 -5.03 10.26
N SER A 72 12.07 -6.04 9.51
CA SER A 72 10.76 -6.69 9.64
C SER A 72 10.74 -7.83 10.66
N LYS A 73 11.85 -8.00 11.43
CA LYS A 73 12.00 -9.05 12.45
C LYS A 73 11.94 -10.48 11.88
N TYR A 74 12.50 -10.66 10.69
CA TYR A 74 12.81 -11.96 10.09
C TYR A 74 14.32 -12.11 9.96
N SER A 75 14.86 -13.21 10.50
CA SER A 75 16.28 -13.51 10.45
C SER A 75 16.69 -14.20 9.16
N ASP A 76 17.98 -14.17 8.83
CA ASP A 76 18.55 -14.97 7.73
C ASP A 76 18.28 -16.47 7.93
N ARG A 77 18.21 -16.92 9.17
CA ARG A 77 17.87 -18.32 9.51
C ARG A 77 16.44 -18.66 9.09
N ASP A 78 15.46 -17.78 9.35
CA ASP A 78 14.05 -18.00 8.96
C ASP A 78 13.95 -18.18 7.44
N TYR A 79 14.68 -17.36 6.68
CA TYR A 79 14.72 -17.48 5.22
C TYR A 79 15.46 -18.71 4.72
N SER A 80 16.56 -19.09 5.39
CA SER A 80 17.32 -20.33 5.05
C SER A 80 16.47 -21.56 5.32
N GLU A 81 15.73 -21.59 6.43
CA GLU A 81 14.78 -22.68 6.75
C GLU A 81 13.61 -22.72 5.76
N ALA A 82 13.21 -21.58 5.19
CA ALA A 82 12.23 -21.48 4.09
C ALA A 82 12.80 -21.95 2.72
N GLY A 83 14.09 -22.25 2.64
CA GLY A 83 14.76 -22.73 1.43
C GLY A 83 15.34 -21.63 0.53
N ALA A 84 15.43 -20.38 1.00
CA ALA A 84 16.13 -19.32 0.27
C ALA A 84 17.65 -19.50 0.32
N VAL A 85 18.31 -19.01 -0.73
CA VAL A 85 19.75 -18.82 -0.74
C VAL A 85 20.08 -17.47 -0.13
N ILE A 86 20.86 -17.47 0.96
CA ILE A 86 21.31 -16.25 1.61
C ILE A 86 22.72 -15.91 1.12
N THR A 87 22.92 -14.65 0.74
CA THR A 87 24.22 -14.15 0.28
C THR A 87 24.55 -12.82 0.91
N CYS A 88 25.84 -12.56 1.16
CA CYS A 88 26.34 -11.24 1.54
C CYS A 88 26.78 -10.42 0.31
N ASP A 89 26.77 -11.02 -0.87
CA ASP A 89 27.12 -10.36 -2.13
C ASP A 89 25.87 -9.81 -2.80
N GLU A 90 25.69 -8.50 -2.72
CA GLU A 90 24.58 -7.79 -3.37
C GLU A 90 24.55 -8.03 -4.88
N GLU A 91 25.72 -8.21 -5.53
CA GLU A 91 25.76 -8.48 -6.97
C GLU A 91 25.10 -9.82 -7.33
N GLU A 92 25.21 -10.84 -6.47
CA GLU A 92 24.54 -12.12 -6.71
C GLU A 92 23.02 -11.97 -6.66
N VAL A 93 22.50 -11.13 -5.77
CA VAL A 93 21.07 -10.82 -5.69
C VAL A 93 20.62 -10.11 -6.96
N PHE A 94 21.35 -9.10 -7.41
CA PHE A 94 21.02 -8.34 -8.63
C PHE A 94 21.33 -9.09 -9.94
N LYS A 95 21.94 -10.27 -9.91
CA LYS A 95 22.06 -11.15 -11.09
C LYS A 95 20.76 -11.90 -11.39
N GLN A 96 19.82 -11.98 -10.45
CA GLN A 96 18.58 -12.72 -10.65
C GLN A 96 17.68 -12.06 -11.71
N PRO A 97 16.99 -12.87 -12.55
CA PRO A 97 16.10 -12.33 -13.59
C PRO A 97 14.96 -11.46 -13.07
N VAL A 98 14.48 -11.73 -11.88
CA VAL A 98 13.40 -10.98 -11.22
C VAL A 98 13.93 -10.35 -9.95
N ILE A 99 13.90 -9.03 -9.85
CA ILE A 99 14.27 -8.30 -8.64
C ILE A 99 13.01 -7.76 -7.97
N ILE A 100 12.85 -8.01 -6.67
CA ILE A 100 11.71 -7.54 -5.91
C ILE A 100 12.20 -6.66 -4.76
N LYS A 101 11.68 -5.43 -4.69
CA LYS A 101 12.02 -4.44 -3.65
C LYS A 101 10.75 -3.93 -2.95
N SER A 102 10.87 -3.57 -1.68
CA SER A 102 9.83 -2.88 -0.93
C SER A 102 9.89 -1.37 -1.08
N ALA A 103 11.08 -0.83 -1.40
CA ALA A 103 11.29 0.57 -1.76
C ALA A 103 11.31 0.76 -3.29
N SER A 104 10.99 1.97 -3.73
CA SER A 104 11.16 2.36 -5.14
C SER A 104 12.61 2.26 -5.58
N ILE A 105 12.82 2.05 -6.87
CA ILE A 105 14.17 2.05 -7.47
C ILE A 105 14.82 3.41 -7.27
N HIS A 106 16.04 3.40 -6.76
CA HIS A 106 16.88 4.57 -6.59
C HIS A 106 18.01 4.62 -7.64
N THR A 107 18.63 5.78 -7.78
CA THR A 107 19.79 5.95 -8.68
C THR A 107 20.95 5.01 -8.34
N ALA A 108 21.14 4.68 -7.06
CA ALA A 108 22.16 3.73 -6.59
C ALA A 108 21.91 2.28 -7.03
N ASP A 109 20.66 1.91 -7.34
CA ASP A 109 20.32 0.57 -7.83
C ASP A 109 20.63 0.41 -9.32
N LEU A 110 20.61 1.52 -10.08
CA LEU A 110 20.71 1.48 -11.53
C LEU A 110 21.97 0.79 -12.07
N PRO A 111 23.19 1.01 -11.52
CA PRO A 111 24.38 0.29 -11.98
C PRO A 111 24.31 -1.22 -11.79
N LYS A 112 23.60 -1.68 -10.75
CA LYS A 112 23.49 -3.09 -10.35
C LYS A 112 22.53 -3.88 -11.23
N LEU A 113 21.47 -3.23 -11.74
CA LEU A 113 20.49 -3.86 -12.63
C LEU A 113 21.15 -4.33 -13.93
N LYS A 114 20.76 -5.53 -14.38
CA LYS A 114 21.24 -6.13 -15.64
C LYS A 114 20.20 -5.91 -16.76
N HIS A 115 20.60 -6.12 -18.00
CA HIS A 115 19.69 -6.01 -19.14
C HIS A 115 18.57 -7.07 -19.08
N ASN A 116 17.37 -6.69 -19.57
CA ASN A 116 16.19 -7.56 -19.69
C ASN A 116 15.65 -8.16 -18.39
N GLN A 117 15.97 -7.58 -17.23
CA GLN A 117 15.39 -8.00 -15.95
C GLN A 117 13.95 -7.51 -15.79
N THR A 118 13.23 -8.23 -14.96
CA THR A 118 11.95 -7.77 -14.41
C THR A 118 12.20 -7.19 -13.02
N VAL A 119 11.72 -5.96 -12.79
CA VAL A 119 11.79 -5.30 -11.48
C VAL A 119 10.38 -5.09 -10.96
N ILE A 120 10.12 -5.59 -9.76
CA ILE A 120 8.84 -5.45 -9.04
C ILE A 120 9.12 -4.59 -7.82
N SER A 121 8.59 -3.38 -7.80
CA SER A 121 8.81 -2.41 -6.72
C SER A 121 7.69 -1.38 -6.68
N PRO A 122 7.51 -0.62 -5.60
CA PRO A 122 6.58 0.51 -5.63
C PRO A 122 7.11 1.63 -6.54
N ILE A 123 6.20 2.48 -7.03
CA ILE A 123 6.54 3.72 -7.72
C ILE A 123 6.24 4.88 -6.78
N ASN A 124 7.25 5.53 -6.28
CA ASN A 124 7.05 6.78 -5.58
C ASN A 124 7.12 7.95 -6.57
N PHE A 125 5.96 8.40 -7.05
CA PHE A 125 5.88 9.48 -8.04
C PHE A 125 6.55 10.78 -7.59
N SER A 126 6.60 11.04 -6.28
CA SER A 126 7.23 12.25 -5.73
C SER A 126 8.76 12.21 -5.75
N LEU A 127 9.34 11.01 -5.73
CA LEU A 127 10.79 10.79 -5.72
C LEU A 127 11.33 10.28 -7.06
N LEU A 128 10.44 9.91 -7.98
CA LEU A 128 10.82 9.39 -9.29
C LEU A 128 11.47 10.50 -10.13
N LYS A 129 12.60 10.17 -10.73
CA LYS A 129 13.36 11.08 -11.61
C LYS A 129 13.39 10.53 -13.03
N LYS A 130 13.48 11.43 -14.01
CA LYS A 130 13.58 11.07 -15.44
C LYS A 130 14.75 10.14 -15.72
N GLU A 131 15.89 10.39 -15.10
CA GLU A 131 17.11 9.59 -15.26
C GLU A 131 16.91 8.12 -14.88
N ILE A 132 16.04 7.85 -13.90
CA ILE A 132 15.71 6.47 -13.52
C ILE A 132 14.94 5.78 -14.66
N LEU A 133 13.92 6.45 -15.21
CA LEU A 133 13.15 5.90 -16.33
C LEU A 133 14.01 5.69 -17.59
N GLU A 134 14.90 6.63 -17.90
CA GLU A 134 15.83 6.52 -19.02
C GLU A 134 16.82 5.36 -18.84
N ALA A 135 17.35 5.19 -17.63
CA ALA A 135 18.25 4.07 -17.32
C ALA A 135 17.55 2.70 -17.39
N LEU A 136 16.33 2.61 -16.89
CA LEU A 136 15.50 1.40 -17.01
C LEU A 136 15.21 1.09 -18.49
N ALA A 137 14.90 2.12 -19.28
CA ALA A 137 14.67 1.98 -20.71
C ALA A 137 15.92 1.49 -21.46
N ALA A 138 17.08 2.09 -21.19
CA ALA A 138 18.36 1.71 -21.80
C ALA A 138 18.73 0.25 -21.52
N LYS A 139 18.40 -0.26 -20.32
CA LYS A 139 18.64 -1.65 -19.93
C LYS A 139 17.50 -2.63 -20.35
N LYS A 140 16.48 -2.15 -21.07
CA LYS A 140 15.32 -2.93 -21.50
C LYS A 140 14.61 -3.62 -20.32
N ILE A 141 14.50 -2.95 -19.20
CA ILE A 141 13.85 -3.47 -18.01
C ILE A 141 12.34 -3.58 -18.23
N THR A 142 11.73 -4.64 -17.72
CA THR A 142 10.29 -4.69 -17.48
C THR A 142 10.04 -4.32 -16.03
N ALA A 143 9.32 -3.22 -15.78
CA ALA A 143 9.10 -2.71 -14.44
C ALA A 143 7.62 -2.69 -14.07
N LEU A 144 7.32 -3.30 -12.93
CA LEU A 144 5.98 -3.44 -12.36
C LEU A 144 5.91 -2.67 -11.04
N GLY A 145 5.00 -1.70 -10.99
CA GLY A 145 4.62 -1.02 -9.75
C GLY A 145 3.54 -1.80 -9.02
N PHE A 146 3.89 -2.45 -7.93
CA PHE A 146 2.95 -3.36 -7.27
C PHE A 146 1.76 -2.62 -6.61
N GLU A 147 1.87 -1.33 -6.30
CA GLU A 147 0.75 -0.51 -5.85
C GLU A 147 -0.27 -0.20 -6.97
N LEU A 148 0.09 -0.41 -8.23
CA LEU A 148 -0.80 -0.26 -9.37
C LEU A 148 -1.53 -1.56 -9.73
N LEU A 149 -1.17 -2.68 -9.10
CA LEU A 149 -1.88 -3.94 -9.25
C LEU A 149 -3.33 -3.79 -8.80
N ARG A 150 -4.22 -4.35 -9.58
CA ARG A 150 -5.66 -4.41 -9.24
C ARG A 150 -6.07 -5.84 -8.93
N ASP A 151 -7.08 -5.96 -8.10
CA ASP A 151 -7.82 -7.22 -7.90
C ASP A 151 -9.03 -7.29 -8.85
N ASP A 152 -9.75 -8.42 -8.81
CA ASP A 152 -10.92 -8.64 -9.66
C ASP A 152 -12.08 -7.68 -9.37
N SER A 153 -12.07 -7.01 -8.21
CA SER A 153 -13.01 -5.94 -7.87
C SER A 153 -12.56 -4.55 -8.37
N GLY A 154 -11.38 -4.48 -9.03
CA GLY A 154 -10.78 -3.25 -9.53
C GLY A 154 -10.13 -2.39 -8.44
N THR A 155 -9.98 -2.91 -7.20
CA THR A 155 -9.31 -2.19 -6.11
C THR A 155 -7.80 -2.42 -6.16
N PHE A 156 -7.04 -1.62 -5.40
CA PHE A 156 -5.60 -1.72 -5.27
C PHE A 156 -5.26 -2.42 -3.96
N PRO A 157 -5.05 -3.75 -3.94
CA PRO A 157 -4.99 -4.54 -2.70
C PRO A 157 -3.83 -4.13 -1.79
N ILE A 158 -2.64 -3.85 -2.33
CA ILE A 158 -1.48 -3.43 -1.53
C ILE A 158 -1.70 -2.02 -0.96
N VAL A 159 -2.16 -1.07 -1.78
CA VAL A 159 -2.47 0.29 -1.31
C VAL A 159 -3.54 0.28 -0.22
N ARG A 160 -4.55 -0.57 -0.40
CA ARG A 160 -5.61 -0.75 0.59
C ARG A 160 -5.06 -1.27 1.91
N SER A 161 -4.26 -2.33 1.88
CA SER A 161 -3.66 -2.92 3.08
C SER A 161 -2.75 -1.92 3.81
N MET A 162 -1.91 -1.18 3.08
CA MET A 162 -1.08 -0.12 3.67
C MET A 162 -1.93 0.99 4.29
N SER A 163 -3.05 1.37 3.65
CA SER A 163 -3.98 2.36 4.18
C SER A 163 -4.70 1.88 5.44
N GLU A 164 -5.07 0.62 5.51
CA GLU A 164 -5.68 0.00 6.70
C GLU A 164 -4.70 -0.01 7.88
N ILE A 165 -3.43 -0.37 7.62
CA ILE A 165 -2.37 -0.31 8.63
C ILE A 165 -2.16 1.13 9.10
N ALA A 166 -2.05 2.08 8.17
CA ALA A 166 -1.81 3.49 8.49
C ALA A 166 -2.92 4.08 9.37
N GLY A 167 -4.20 3.79 9.07
CA GLY A 167 -5.33 4.24 9.86
C GLY A 167 -5.35 3.66 11.26
N SER A 168 -5.12 2.36 11.40
CA SER A 168 -5.05 1.68 12.69
C SER A 168 -3.85 2.15 13.51
N ALA A 169 -2.69 2.29 12.87
CA ALA A 169 -1.46 2.80 13.48
C ALA A 169 -1.62 4.24 14.00
N ALA A 170 -2.31 5.10 13.23
CA ALA A 170 -2.56 6.48 13.65
C ALA A 170 -3.24 6.55 15.01
N MET A 171 -4.18 5.66 15.29
CA MET A 171 -4.88 5.64 16.58
C MET A 171 -4.06 5.05 17.73
N LEU A 172 -3.23 4.04 17.44
CA LEU A 172 -2.28 3.51 18.44
C LEU A 172 -1.27 4.60 18.86
N LEU A 173 -0.71 5.29 17.87
CA LEU A 173 0.24 6.38 18.11
C LEU A 173 -0.42 7.57 18.81
N ALA A 174 -1.64 7.96 18.40
CA ALA A 174 -2.37 9.02 19.10
C ALA A 174 -2.59 8.67 20.57
N GLY A 175 -2.98 7.44 20.88
CA GLY A 175 -3.11 6.96 22.26
C GLY A 175 -1.80 6.99 23.02
N GLN A 176 -0.71 6.56 22.42
CA GLN A 176 0.63 6.55 23.00
C GLN A 176 1.09 7.97 23.35
N PHE A 177 0.96 8.93 22.42
CA PHE A 177 1.42 10.30 22.65
C PHE A 177 0.48 11.08 23.58
N LEU A 178 -0.80 10.80 23.60
CA LEU A 178 -1.73 11.36 24.59
C LEU A 178 -1.44 10.88 26.02
N ALA A 179 -0.99 9.63 26.16
CA ALA A 179 -0.63 9.05 27.45
C ALA A 179 0.76 9.47 27.95
N CYS A 180 1.62 10.02 27.08
CA CYS A 180 2.98 10.43 27.43
C CYS A 180 2.97 11.51 28.53
N SER A 181 3.69 11.28 29.61
CA SER A 181 3.70 12.18 30.77
C SER A 181 4.41 13.51 30.53
N ASP A 182 5.36 13.54 29.59
CA ASP A 182 6.25 14.68 29.40
C ASP A 182 5.62 15.78 28.53
N VAL A 183 4.86 15.38 27.49
CA VAL A 183 4.32 16.31 26.49
C VAL A 183 2.82 16.09 26.24
N GLY A 184 2.30 14.91 26.54
CA GLY A 184 0.88 14.57 26.38
C GLY A 184 0.01 15.00 27.56
N LYS A 185 -1.27 14.69 27.49
CA LYS A 185 -2.25 15.05 28.53
C LYS A 185 -2.37 14.03 29.66
N GLY A 186 -1.74 12.85 29.55
CA GLY A 186 -1.94 11.75 30.49
C GLY A 186 -3.36 11.18 30.46
N VAL A 187 -4.01 11.13 29.30
CA VAL A 187 -5.40 10.67 29.15
C VAL A 187 -5.50 9.39 28.32
N LEU A 188 -6.46 8.54 28.67
CA LEU A 188 -6.83 7.37 27.89
C LEU A 188 -7.85 7.73 26.82
N LEU A 189 -7.73 7.13 25.62
CA LEU A 189 -8.66 7.35 24.52
C LEU A 189 -10.11 7.02 24.88
N GLY A 190 -10.33 5.87 25.50
CA GLY A 190 -11.69 5.37 25.80
C GLY A 190 -12.29 5.90 27.09
N GLY A 191 -11.53 6.63 27.92
CA GLY A 191 -11.96 6.95 29.27
C GLY A 191 -12.16 5.72 30.16
N ILE A 192 -12.87 5.87 31.25
CA ILE A 192 -13.26 4.79 32.16
C ILE A 192 -14.62 5.11 32.77
N SER A 193 -15.22 4.19 33.56
CA SER A 193 -16.47 4.46 34.28
C SER A 193 -16.36 5.73 35.14
N GLY A 194 -17.22 6.71 34.86
CA GLY A 194 -17.20 8.02 35.53
C GLY A 194 -16.26 9.06 34.91
N VAL A 195 -15.39 8.68 33.94
CA VAL A 195 -14.53 9.61 33.19
C VAL A 195 -14.88 9.49 31.69
N PRO A 196 -15.31 10.59 31.04
CA PRO A 196 -15.73 10.53 29.65
C PRO A 196 -14.56 10.19 28.70
N PRO A 197 -14.87 9.57 27.53
CA PRO A 197 -13.86 9.28 26.52
C PRO A 197 -13.30 10.56 25.89
N THR A 198 -12.11 10.47 25.33
CA THR A 198 -11.49 11.53 24.52
C THR A 198 -12.24 11.74 23.20
N LYS A 199 -12.15 12.95 22.68
CA LYS A 199 -12.71 13.31 21.38
C LYS A 199 -11.63 13.21 20.32
N VAL A 200 -11.91 12.41 19.31
CA VAL A 200 -11.04 12.21 18.14
C VAL A 200 -11.69 12.81 16.90
N ILE A 201 -10.96 13.64 16.17
CA ILE A 201 -11.38 14.18 14.88
C ILE A 201 -10.63 13.44 13.78
N ILE A 202 -11.34 12.93 12.79
CA ILE A 202 -10.76 12.28 11.61
C ILE A 202 -11.14 13.09 10.39
N ILE A 203 -10.16 13.54 9.62
CA ILE A 203 -10.32 14.39 8.45
C ILE A 203 -10.02 13.54 7.20
N GLY A 204 -11.07 13.06 6.55
CA GLY A 204 -11.07 12.11 5.44
C GLY A 204 -11.80 10.82 5.79
N ALA A 205 -12.73 10.38 4.94
CA ALA A 205 -13.49 9.13 5.05
C ALA A 205 -13.06 8.11 3.98
N GLY A 206 -11.77 8.14 3.58
CA GLY A 206 -11.12 7.14 2.76
C GLY A 206 -10.82 5.86 3.55
N ILE A 207 -9.99 4.97 3.02
CA ILE A 207 -9.62 3.70 3.70
C ILE A 207 -8.86 4.00 4.99
N VAL A 208 -7.91 4.94 4.97
CA VAL A 208 -7.18 5.39 6.17
C VAL A 208 -8.15 5.90 7.23
N GLY A 209 -9.05 6.83 6.85
CA GLY A 209 -10.02 7.40 7.80
C GLY A 209 -11.02 6.38 8.34
N GLU A 210 -11.46 5.43 7.51
CA GLU A 210 -12.34 4.33 7.94
C GLU A 210 -11.63 3.43 8.97
N SER A 211 -10.38 3.05 8.70
CA SER A 211 -9.58 2.20 9.60
C SER A 211 -9.26 2.93 10.91
N ALA A 212 -8.90 4.23 10.82
CA ALA A 212 -8.70 5.07 12.00
C ALA A 212 -9.99 5.20 12.83
N THR A 213 -11.16 5.40 12.16
CA THR A 213 -12.45 5.48 12.84
C THR A 213 -12.77 4.18 13.57
N ARG A 214 -12.59 3.04 12.89
CA ARG A 214 -12.80 1.71 13.47
C ARG A 214 -11.90 1.46 14.68
N ALA A 215 -10.62 1.78 14.57
CA ALA A 215 -9.66 1.64 15.67
C ALA A 215 -9.99 2.57 16.86
N ALA A 216 -10.33 3.84 16.60
CA ALA A 216 -10.70 4.80 17.64
C ALA A 216 -11.96 4.36 18.40
N LEU A 217 -13.00 3.89 17.68
CA LEU A 217 -14.23 3.36 18.29
C LEU A 217 -13.96 2.10 19.11
N ALA A 218 -13.12 1.19 18.60
CA ALA A 218 -12.73 -0.02 19.33
C ALA A 218 -11.97 0.30 20.63
N MET A 219 -11.20 1.40 20.65
CA MET A 219 -10.55 1.92 21.86
C MET A 219 -11.51 2.72 22.77
N GLY A 220 -12.78 2.86 22.39
CA GLY A 220 -13.79 3.56 23.18
C GLY A 220 -13.81 5.09 23.02
N ALA A 221 -13.10 5.66 22.05
CA ALA A 221 -13.07 7.10 21.84
C ALA A 221 -14.40 7.66 21.25
N SER A 222 -14.66 8.94 21.49
CA SER A 222 -15.75 9.68 20.85
C SER A 222 -15.28 10.26 19.51
N VAL A 223 -15.76 9.70 18.39
CA VAL A 223 -15.22 10.00 17.05
C VAL A 223 -16.13 10.92 16.24
N LYS A 224 -15.52 11.88 15.54
CA LYS A 224 -16.16 12.72 14.53
C LYS A 224 -15.37 12.68 13.23
N VAL A 225 -16.06 12.43 12.11
CA VAL A 225 -15.43 12.28 10.81
C VAL A 225 -15.86 13.37 9.86
N PHE A 226 -14.90 13.95 9.16
CA PHE A 226 -15.09 15.00 8.17
C PHE A 226 -14.64 14.54 6.78
N ASP A 227 -15.48 14.72 5.76
CA ASP A 227 -15.11 14.50 4.35
C ASP A 227 -16.06 15.29 3.46
N ASN A 228 -15.56 15.91 2.40
CA ASN A 228 -16.41 16.64 1.44
C ASN A 228 -17.21 15.69 0.53
N ASN A 229 -16.85 14.41 0.46
CA ASN A 229 -17.57 13.41 -0.30
C ASN A 229 -18.61 12.70 0.58
N VAL A 230 -19.87 13.08 0.43
CA VAL A 230 -21.00 12.53 1.20
C VAL A 230 -21.15 11.01 0.98
N TYR A 231 -20.80 10.49 -0.20
CA TYR A 231 -20.82 9.04 -0.47
C TYR A 231 -19.78 8.29 0.36
N ARG A 232 -18.58 8.88 0.56
CA ARG A 232 -17.57 8.30 1.45
C ARG A 232 -18.06 8.26 2.89
N LEU A 233 -18.70 9.33 3.37
CA LEU A 233 -19.30 9.38 4.71
C LEU A 233 -20.39 8.30 4.87
N LYS A 234 -21.27 8.16 3.87
CA LYS A 234 -22.33 7.14 3.89
C LYS A 234 -21.77 5.72 3.88
N ARG A 235 -20.77 5.47 3.02
CA ARG A 235 -20.08 4.17 2.95
C ARG A 235 -19.41 3.84 4.29
N LEU A 236 -18.74 4.79 4.91
CA LEU A 236 -18.11 4.64 6.22
C LEU A 236 -19.15 4.19 7.27
N GLN A 237 -20.30 4.87 7.37
CA GLN A 237 -21.36 4.48 8.30
C GLN A 237 -21.89 3.07 8.03
N ASN A 238 -22.10 2.71 6.75
CA ASN A 238 -22.56 1.37 6.38
C ASN A 238 -21.52 0.30 6.74
N ASN A 239 -20.23 0.55 6.49
CA ASN A 239 -19.15 -0.40 6.76
C ASN A 239 -18.88 -0.57 8.27
N LEU A 240 -19.12 0.46 9.07
CA LEU A 240 -19.00 0.37 10.52
C LEU A 240 -20.16 -0.36 11.18
N GLY A 241 -21.34 -0.37 10.55
CA GLY A 241 -22.58 -0.90 11.15
C GLY A 241 -23.04 -0.10 12.39
N TYR A 242 -22.47 1.08 12.61
CA TYR A 242 -22.71 1.92 13.78
C TYR A 242 -22.79 3.40 13.36
N PRO A 243 -23.75 4.18 13.87
CA PRO A 243 -23.85 5.60 13.57
C PRO A 243 -22.69 6.38 14.20
N VAL A 244 -21.90 7.04 13.35
CA VAL A 244 -20.82 7.93 13.73
C VAL A 244 -21.20 9.35 13.35
N TRP A 245 -20.80 10.33 14.16
CA TRP A 245 -20.98 11.72 13.82
C TRP A 245 -20.16 12.09 12.57
N THR A 246 -20.81 12.61 11.55
CA THR A 246 -20.16 12.99 10.29
C THR A 246 -20.55 14.39 9.86
N SER A 247 -19.65 15.09 9.16
CA SER A 247 -19.91 16.41 8.54
C SER A 247 -19.06 16.59 7.29
N VAL A 248 -19.48 17.48 6.42
CA VAL A 248 -18.58 18.05 5.40
C VAL A 248 -17.55 18.95 6.08
N ILE A 249 -16.42 19.18 5.40
CA ILE A 249 -15.34 20.04 5.88
C ILE A 249 -15.81 21.50 5.72
N GLU A 250 -16.52 21.99 6.72
CA GLU A 250 -16.90 23.39 6.85
C GLU A 250 -15.97 24.03 7.89
N PRO A 251 -15.22 25.10 7.53
CA PRO A 251 -14.15 25.66 8.38
C PRO A 251 -14.57 26.00 9.82
N ASN A 252 -15.74 26.61 10.00
CA ASN A 252 -16.21 27.01 11.34
C ASN A 252 -16.59 25.79 12.19
N ILE A 253 -17.24 24.79 11.59
CA ILE A 253 -17.60 23.55 12.28
C ILE A 253 -16.32 22.79 12.66
N LEU A 254 -15.38 22.65 11.70
CA LEU A 254 -14.11 21.99 11.94
C LEU A 254 -13.32 22.68 13.07
N ALA A 255 -13.15 24.00 13.01
CA ALA A 255 -12.46 24.78 14.03
C ALA A 255 -13.08 24.60 15.43
N LYS A 256 -14.44 24.62 15.52
CA LYS A 256 -15.15 24.38 16.78
C LYS A 256 -14.88 23.00 17.36
N GLN A 257 -14.78 21.97 16.49
CA GLN A 257 -14.51 20.61 16.96
C GLN A 257 -13.03 20.44 17.36
N LEU A 258 -12.09 20.96 16.57
CA LEU A 258 -10.65 20.93 16.89
C LEU A 258 -10.33 21.60 18.22
N LYS A 259 -10.98 22.71 18.56
CA LYS A 259 -10.80 23.40 19.86
C LYS A 259 -11.04 22.47 21.07
N THR A 260 -11.85 21.41 20.91
CA THR A 260 -12.28 20.57 22.04
C THR A 260 -11.82 19.12 21.92
N CYS A 261 -11.08 18.75 20.85
CA CYS A 261 -10.57 17.41 20.67
C CYS A 261 -9.25 17.21 21.42
N GLU A 262 -8.94 15.97 21.68
CA GLU A 262 -7.66 15.50 22.20
C GLU A 262 -6.74 14.96 21.10
N ALA A 263 -7.32 14.39 20.03
CA ALA A 263 -6.56 13.94 18.89
C ALA A 263 -7.24 14.35 17.57
N ALA A 264 -6.42 14.67 16.56
CA ALA A 264 -6.85 14.92 15.18
C ALA A 264 -6.02 14.09 14.21
N VAL A 265 -6.67 13.40 13.27
CA VAL A 265 -6.02 12.55 12.26
C VAL A 265 -6.29 13.11 10.88
N GLY A 266 -5.22 13.45 10.14
CA GLY A 266 -5.27 13.80 8.72
C GLY A 266 -5.25 12.55 7.86
N ALA A 267 -6.35 12.27 7.16
CA ALA A 267 -6.55 11.07 6.35
C ALA A 267 -7.12 11.41 4.95
N LEU A 268 -6.88 12.64 4.47
CA LEU A 268 -7.28 13.06 3.14
C LEU A 268 -6.41 12.40 2.07
N ASN A 269 -6.99 12.23 0.90
CA ASN A 269 -6.27 11.79 -0.28
C ASN A 269 -6.56 12.72 -1.45
N SER A 270 -5.57 12.97 -2.29
CA SER A 270 -5.70 13.71 -3.54
C SER A 270 -5.44 12.79 -4.72
N GLU A 271 -6.28 12.87 -5.74
CA GLU A 271 -6.06 12.16 -7.01
C GLU A 271 -4.95 12.82 -7.84
N LYS A 272 -4.75 14.11 -7.62
CA LYS A 272 -3.77 14.93 -8.37
C LYS A 272 -2.87 15.70 -7.40
N GLY A 273 -1.65 15.21 -7.22
CA GLY A 273 -0.59 15.93 -6.51
C GLY A 273 -0.84 16.09 -5.00
N ARG A 274 -0.62 17.29 -4.49
CA ARG A 274 -0.64 17.62 -3.06
C ARG A 274 -2.07 17.60 -2.49
N VAL A 275 -2.19 17.13 -1.26
CA VAL A 275 -3.44 17.23 -0.47
C VAL A 275 -3.70 18.70 -0.11
N PRO A 276 -4.96 19.19 -0.16
CA PRO A 276 -5.28 20.54 0.28
C PRO A 276 -5.09 20.69 1.79
N VAL A 277 -4.55 21.82 2.20
CA VAL A 277 -4.53 22.26 3.60
C VAL A 277 -5.95 22.65 4.00
N VAL A 278 -6.52 21.97 4.98
CA VAL A 278 -7.89 22.23 5.48
C VAL A 278 -7.91 22.67 6.95
N VAL A 279 -6.81 22.46 7.68
CA VAL A 279 -6.62 22.95 9.04
C VAL A 279 -5.54 24.01 9.03
N THR A 280 -5.94 25.26 9.29
CA THR A 280 -5.00 26.39 9.34
C THR A 280 -4.24 26.43 10.66
N GLU A 281 -3.10 27.11 10.67
CA GLU A 281 -2.31 27.33 11.89
C GLU A 281 -3.14 27.98 13.01
N ALA A 282 -3.98 28.96 12.68
CA ALA A 282 -4.89 29.60 13.63
C ALA A 282 -5.92 28.63 14.26
N MET A 283 -6.28 27.53 13.58
CA MET A 283 -7.11 26.48 14.16
C MET A 283 -6.31 25.61 15.14
N VAL A 284 -5.04 25.33 14.82
CA VAL A 284 -4.13 24.54 15.68
C VAL A 284 -3.80 25.31 16.96
N GLU A 285 -3.51 26.61 16.89
CA GLU A 285 -3.30 27.48 18.06
C GLU A 285 -4.43 27.44 19.09
N ARG A 286 -5.65 27.15 18.61
CA ARG A 286 -6.83 27.06 19.49
C ARG A 286 -7.09 25.65 20.04
N MET A 287 -6.31 24.67 19.65
CA MET A 287 -6.38 23.33 20.22
C MET A 287 -5.89 23.37 21.69
N ARG A 288 -6.25 22.35 22.44
CA ARG A 288 -5.83 22.26 23.82
C ARG A 288 -4.37 21.86 23.91
N PRO A 289 -3.56 22.44 24.79
CA PRO A 289 -2.19 21.97 25.04
C PRO A 289 -2.12 20.47 25.30
N GLY A 290 -1.09 19.80 24.76
CA GLY A 290 -0.91 18.34 24.85
C GLY A 290 -1.87 17.52 23.99
N SER A 291 -2.67 18.15 23.11
CA SER A 291 -3.40 17.44 22.06
C SER A 291 -2.45 16.90 20.99
N VAL A 292 -2.89 15.88 20.27
CA VAL A 292 -2.06 15.18 19.28
C VAL A 292 -2.66 15.34 17.87
N ILE A 293 -1.81 15.68 16.91
CA ILE A 293 -2.10 15.63 15.48
C ILE A 293 -1.30 14.48 14.87
N ILE A 294 -1.97 13.58 14.16
CA ILE A 294 -1.35 12.53 13.34
C ILE A 294 -1.69 12.84 11.88
N ASP A 295 -0.74 13.38 11.13
CA ASP A 295 -0.96 13.69 9.72
C ASP A 295 -0.49 12.54 8.81
N VAL A 296 -1.39 11.58 8.56
CA VAL A 296 -1.10 10.43 7.70
C VAL A 296 -0.94 10.84 6.24
N CYS A 297 -1.50 11.98 5.83
CA CYS A 297 -1.34 12.46 4.45
C CYS A 297 -0.08 13.30 4.21
N ILE A 298 0.88 13.28 5.14
CA ILE A 298 2.15 14.01 5.03
C ILE A 298 2.95 13.61 3.78
N ASP A 299 2.87 12.35 3.34
CA ASP A 299 3.47 11.86 2.09
C ASP A 299 3.07 12.68 0.85
N ARG A 300 1.92 13.36 0.92
CA ARG A 300 1.36 14.23 -0.11
C ARG A 300 1.24 15.69 0.34
N GLY A 301 2.09 16.08 1.27
CA GLY A 301 2.26 17.45 1.74
C GLY A 301 1.40 17.85 2.94
N GLY A 302 0.65 16.91 3.54
CA GLY A 302 -0.13 17.13 4.75
C GLY A 302 -1.39 17.99 4.57
N CYS A 303 -2.36 17.81 5.47
CA CYS A 303 -3.60 18.59 5.46
C CYS A 303 -3.71 19.62 6.60
N PHE A 304 -2.70 19.66 7.48
CA PHE A 304 -2.53 20.71 8.48
C PHE A 304 -1.43 21.67 8.01
N GLU A 305 -1.67 22.97 8.14
CA GLU A 305 -0.70 24.00 7.77
C GLU A 305 0.59 23.91 8.59
N THR A 306 0.46 23.42 9.82
CA THR A 306 1.55 23.24 10.77
C THR A 306 2.35 21.94 10.62
N SER A 307 1.96 21.05 9.69
CA SER A 307 2.64 19.77 9.49
C SER A 307 4.02 19.96 8.87
N GLU A 308 5.02 19.34 9.49
CA GLU A 308 6.41 19.26 9.02
C GLU A 308 6.84 17.79 9.00
N ILE A 309 7.57 17.36 7.96
CA ILE A 309 8.01 15.97 7.84
C ILE A 309 8.93 15.60 9.00
N THR A 310 8.62 14.50 9.66
CA THR A 310 9.39 13.89 10.75
C THR A 310 9.95 12.53 10.33
N SER A 311 10.58 11.80 11.25
CA SER A 311 11.17 10.49 10.97
C SER A 311 10.75 9.45 12.02
N HIS A 312 10.95 8.16 11.73
CA HIS A 312 10.71 7.12 12.73
C HIS A 312 11.62 7.24 13.98
N GLU A 313 12.81 7.84 13.84
CA GLU A 313 13.74 8.08 14.95
C GLU A 313 13.30 9.28 15.81
N HIS A 314 12.83 10.35 15.14
CA HIS A 314 12.32 11.56 15.79
C HIS A 314 10.89 11.81 15.29
N PRO A 315 9.89 11.06 15.82
CA PRO A 315 8.57 10.99 15.19
C PRO A 315 7.68 12.20 15.44
N THR A 316 8.00 13.01 16.46
CA THR A 316 7.13 14.13 16.86
C THR A 316 7.90 15.42 17.05
N PHE A 317 7.17 16.53 16.91
CA PHE A 317 7.59 17.85 17.34
C PHE A 317 6.41 18.59 18.01
N LEU A 318 6.71 19.64 18.76
CA LEU A 318 5.71 20.50 19.38
C LEU A 318 5.56 21.80 18.59
N LYS A 319 4.31 22.17 18.30
CA LYS A 319 3.96 23.50 17.79
C LYS A 319 2.64 23.94 18.41
N HIS A 320 2.63 25.13 19.00
CA HIS A 320 1.48 25.66 19.77
C HIS A 320 1.04 24.71 20.90
N ASP A 321 2.00 24.09 21.60
CA ASP A 321 1.76 23.08 22.64
C ASP A 321 0.96 21.85 22.15
N VAL A 322 0.86 21.63 20.84
CA VAL A 322 0.24 20.47 20.21
C VAL A 322 1.32 19.56 19.65
N ILE A 323 1.22 18.27 19.95
CA ILE A 323 2.14 17.24 19.48
C ILE A 323 1.80 16.90 18.05
N HIS A 324 2.77 17.02 17.14
CA HIS A 324 2.61 16.66 15.74
C HIS A 324 3.41 15.40 15.44
N TYR A 325 2.74 14.39 14.88
CA TYR A 325 3.36 13.20 14.30
C TYR A 325 3.11 13.24 12.79
N CYS A 326 4.18 13.40 12.03
CA CYS A 326 4.14 13.61 10.58
C CYS A 326 5.19 12.74 9.88
N VAL A 327 5.29 11.46 10.27
CA VAL A 327 6.23 10.50 9.69
C VAL A 327 5.69 9.97 8.38
N PRO A 328 6.40 10.15 7.24
CA PRO A 328 6.05 9.52 5.98
C PRO A 328 6.12 7.99 6.07
N ASN A 329 5.36 7.31 5.20
CA ASN A 329 5.38 5.85 5.15
C ASN A 329 5.11 5.19 6.53
N ILE A 330 4.10 5.70 7.25
CA ILE A 330 3.72 5.22 8.60
C ILE A 330 3.61 3.69 8.69
N ALA A 331 3.19 3.01 7.61
CA ALA A 331 3.09 1.56 7.55
C ALA A 331 4.46 0.85 7.70
N SER A 332 5.56 1.51 7.36
CA SER A 332 6.92 0.99 7.56
C SER A 332 7.29 0.89 9.05
N GLY A 333 6.68 1.68 9.93
CA GLY A 333 6.82 1.55 11.38
C GLY A 333 6.20 0.25 11.93
N PHE A 334 5.31 -0.39 11.15
CA PHE A 334 4.68 -1.67 11.46
C PHE A 334 5.13 -2.73 10.44
N ALA A 335 6.43 -2.75 10.18
CA ALA A 335 7.08 -3.45 9.07
C ALA A 335 6.68 -4.93 8.95
N ARG A 336 6.59 -5.67 10.06
CA ARG A 336 6.21 -7.09 10.02
C ARG A 336 4.80 -7.30 9.47
N THR A 337 3.83 -6.54 9.94
CA THR A 337 2.44 -6.59 9.44
C THR A 337 2.36 -6.15 7.98
N ALA A 338 3.06 -5.07 7.63
CA ALA A 338 3.07 -4.53 6.27
C ALA A 338 3.73 -5.49 5.28
N SER A 339 4.86 -6.11 5.64
CA SER A 339 5.53 -7.13 4.83
C SER A 339 4.64 -8.35 4.59
N HIS A 340 3.94 -8.80 5.64
CA HIS A 340 2.98 -9.90 5.51
C HIS A 340 1.87 -9.55 4.51
N ALA A 341 1.30 -8.34 4.59
CA ALA A 341 0.24 -7.88 3.69
C ALA A 341 0.71 -7.77 2.23
N ILE A 342 1.93 -7.24 1.99
CA ILE A 342 2.54 -7.18 0.65
C ILE A 342 2.75 -8.59 0.10
N SER A 343 3.32 -9.46 0.92
CA SER A 343 3.65 -10.85 0.57
C SER A 343 2.40 -11.67 0.19
N ASN A 344 1.27 -11.44 0.88
CA ASN A 344 -0.01 -12.10 0.58
C ASN A 344 -0.56 -11.75 -0.80
N VAL A 345 -0.16 -10.64 -1.38
CA VAL A 345 -0.55 -10.24 -2.75
C VAL A 345 0.50 -10.70 -3.77
N LEU A 346 1.78 -10.50 -3.46
CA LEU A 346 2.85 -10.79 -4.41
C LEU A 346 3.07 -12.29 -4.62
N MET A 347 3.03 -13.12 -3.57
CA MET A 347 3.30 -14.54 -3.67
C MET A 347 2.31 -15.27 -4.61
N PRO A 348 0.97 -15.13 -4.46
CA PRO A 348 0.03 -15.76 -5.39
C PRO A 348 0.17 -15.23 -6.83
N MET A 349 0.48 -13.93 -7.00
CA MET A 349 0.76 -13.34 -8.31
C MET A 349 1.98 -14.00 -8.97
N LEU A 350 3.08 -14.19 -8.22
CA LEU A 350 4.30 -14.82 -8.73
C LEU A 350 4.07 -16.28 -9.12
N LEU A 351 3.29 -17.03 -8.34
CA LEU A 351 2.90 -18.40 -8.70
C LEU A 351 2.08 -18.42 -9.98
N LYS A 352 1.05 -17.54 -10.09
CA LYS A 352 0.28 -17.42 -11.33
C LYS A 352 1.16 -17.09 -12.54
N VAL A 353 2.11 -16.17 -12.39
CA VAL A 353 3.08 -15.82 -13.45
C VAL A 353 3.88 -17.05 -13.87
N ALA A 354 4.36 -17.83 -12.91
CA ALA A 354 5.12 -19.05 -13.18
C ALA A 354 4.29 -20.13 -13.89
N ASP A 355 3.10 -20.40 -13.38
CA ASP A 355 2.19 -21.43 -13.92
C ASP A 355 1.74 -21.12 -15.35
N ASN A 356 1.67 -19.84 -15.72
CA ASN A 356 1.29 -19.37 -17.06
C ASN A 356 2.50 -19.18 -18.01
N GLY A 357 3.67 -19.71 -17.68
CA GLY A 357 4.84 -19.66 -18.57
C GLY A 357 5.68 -18.40 -18.45
N GLY A 358 5.51 -17.61 -17.40
CA GLY A 358 6.26 -16.41 -17.12
C GLY A 358 5.45 -15.11 -17.32
N LEU A 359 6.09 -13.97 -17.02
CA LEU A 359 5.42 -12.67 -17.03
C LEU A 359 4.86 -12.30 -18.41
N ASP A 360 5.64 -12.49 -19.46
CA ASP A 360 5.24 -12.14 -20.83
C ASP A 360 3.97 -12.89 -21.26
N ALA A 361 3.89 -14.19 -20.94
CA ALA A 361 2.71 -15.00 -21.27
C ALA A 361 1.50 -14.58 -20.41
N MET A 362 1.72 -14.36 -19.11
CA MET A 362 0.64 -13.94 -18.20
C MET A 362 0.02 -12.60 -18.60
N LEU A 363 0.82 -11.65 -19.09
CA LEU A 363 0.34 -10.34 -19.56
C LEU A 363 -0.69 -10.41 -20.70
N TRP A 364 -0.80 -11.54 -21.41
CA TRP A 364 -1.84 -11.73 -22.42
C TRP A 364 -3.22 -11.94 -21.81
N TYR A 365 -3.31 -12.56 -20.68
CA TYR A 365 -4.56 -13.02 -20.06
C TYR A 365 -5.00 -12.18 -18.86
N ASP A 366 -4.05 -11.59 -18.12
CA ASP A 366 -4.33 -10.87 -16.90
C ASP A 366 -4.27 -9.35 -17.09
N PHE A 367 -5.45 -8.74 -17.27
CA PHE A 367 -5.60 -7.29 -17.37
C PHE A 367 -5.26 -6.56 -16.07
N ASN A 368 -5.46 -7.22 -14.91
CA ASN A 368 -5.17 -6.63 -13.60
C ASN A 368 -3.66 -6.47 -13.41
N LEU A 369 -2.89 -7.45 -13.85
CA LEU A 369 -1.44 -7.41 -13.87
C LEU A 369 -0.89 -6.34 -14.84
N ARG A 370 -1.51 -6.16 -16.01
CA ARG A 370 -1.10 -5.12 -16.98
C ARG A 370 -1.09 -3.72 -16.41
N ASN A 371 -2.06 -3.41 -15.52
CA ASN A 371 -2.13 -2.10 -14.88
C ASN A 371 -0.87 -1.79 -14.04
N GLY A 372 -0.21 -2.83 -13.51
CA GLY A 372 1.04 -2.70 -12.75
C GLY A 372 2.25 -2.38 -13.63
N ILE A 373 2.23 -2.70 -14.92
CA ILE A 373 3.38 -2.52 -15.82
C ILE A 373 3.47 -1.06 -16.24
N TYR A 374 4.48 -0.35 -15.73
CA TYR A 374 4.76 1.01 -16.14
C TYR A 374 5.89 1.12 -17.17
N MET A 375 6.71 0.07 -17.30
CA MET A 375 7.72 -0.07 -18.36
C MET A 375 7.77 -1.53 -18.82
N TYR A 376 7.77 -1.77 -20.12
CA TYR A 376 7.85 -3.10 -20.70
C TYR A 376 9.00 -3.17 -21.71
N LYS A 377 9.99 -4.00 -21.40
CA LYS A 377 11.21 -4.18 -22.23
C LYS A 377 11.84 -2.84 -22.66
N GLY A 378 11.88 -1.89 -21.75
CA GLY A 378 12.44 -0.56 -21.96
C GLY A 378 11.49 0.47 -22.57
N HIS A 379 10.26 0.11 -22.91
CA HIS A 379 9.25 1.03 -23.41
C HIS A 379 8.34 1.51 -22.26
N LEU A 380 8.18 2.82 -22.13
CA LEU A 380 7.30 3.40 -21.11
C LEU A 380 5.83 3.18 -21.47
N THR A 381 5.09 2.48 -20.61
CA THR A 381 3.72 2.05 -20.85
C THR A 381 2.69 2.74 -19.93
N ASN A 382 3.14 3.69 -19.11
CA ASN A 382 2.28 4.48 -18.26
C ASN A 382 2.16 5.91 -18.81
N ILE A 383 0.95 6.29 -19.21
CA ILE A 383 0.67 7.59 -19.85
C ILE A 383 0.95 8.77 -18.90
N TYR A 384 0.62 8.62 -17.62
CA TYR A 384 0.86 9.67 -16.61
C TYR A 384 2.36 9.98 -16.45
N LEU A 385 3.21 8.94 -16.44
CA LEU A 385 4.66 9.11 -16.40
C LEU A 385 5.19 9.72 -17.69
N SER A 386 4.63 9.32 -18.83
CA SER A 386 4.98 9.89 -20.13
C SER A 386 4.75 11.40 -20.17
N GLU A 387 3.59 11.85 -19.74
CA GLU A 387 3.22 13.27 -19.71
C GLU A 387 4.07 14.06 -18.71
N ASN A 388 4.30 13.52 -17.49
CA ASN A 388 5.05 14.22 -16.45
C ASN A 388 6.55 14.37 -16.75
N PHE A 389 7.14 13.40 -17.45
CA PHE A 389 8.58 13.39 -17.71
C PHE A 389 8.94 13.69 -19.18
N ASP A 390 7.95 14.02 -20.01
CA ASP A 390 8.12 14.26 -21.45
C ASP A 390 8.93 13.12 -22.10
N MET A 391 8.41 11.89 -21.97
CA MET A 391 8.97 10.67 -22.54
C MET A 391 7.96 10.01 -23.46
N LYS A 392 8.44 9.29 -24.48
CA LYS A 392 7.58 8.61 -25.44
C LYS A 392 6.74 7.51 -24.76
N TYR A 393 5.42 7.63 -24.82
CA TYR A 393 4.47 6.58 -24.47
C TYR A 393 4.39 5.51 -25.55
N THR A 394 4.23 4.26 -25.14
CA THR A 394 3.94 3.14 -26.03
C THR A 394 2.87 2.27 -25.37
N ASP A 395 1.79 2.00 -26.11
CA ASP A 395 0.72 1.14 -25.60
C ASP A 395 1.22 -0.29 -25.39
N LEU A 396 1.01 -0.84 -24.20
CA LEU A 396 1.43 -2.19 -23.83
C LEU A 396 0.79 -3.25 -24.74
N ASN A 397 -0.47 -3.06 -25.16
CA ASN A 397 -1.15 -4.02 -26.05
C ASN A 397 -0.47 -4.12 -27.41
N LEU A 398 0.01 -2.99 -27.96
CA LEU A 398 0.77 -2.99 -29.20
C LEU A 398 2.11 -3.72 -29.05
N LEU A 399 2.80 -3.52 -27.91
CA LEU A 399 4.07 -4.20 -27.63
C LEU A 399 3.88 -5.71 -27.51
N LEU A 400 2.85 -6.15 -26.78
CA LEU A 400 2.52 -7.56 -26.66
C LEU A 400 2.23 -8.16 -28.05
N ALA A 401 1.38 -7.55 -28.87
CA ALA A 401 1.03 -8.04 -30.19
C ALA A 401 2.24 -8.18 -31.14
N THR A 402 3.29 -7.38 -30.97
CA THR A 402 4.52 -7.47 -31.77
C THR A 402 5.52 -8.50 -31.24
N SER A 403 5.43 -8.88 -29.96
CA SER A 403 6.32 -9.85 -29.31
C SER A 403 5.92 -11.31 -29.55
N SER A 404 4.75 -11.56 -30.14
CA SER A 404 4.21 -12.90 -30.45
C SER A 404 4.60 -13.44 -31.86
N ARG A 405 5.48 -12.75 -32.55
CA ARG A 405 6.12 -13.18 -33.80
C ARG A 405 7.59 -13.50 -33.52
#